data_3d1b99c0a037f2cc1ea90ee7a5096e56
#
_entry.id   3d1b99c0a037f2cc1ea90ee7a5096e56
#
_cell.length_a   1.000
_cell.length_b   1.000
_cell.length_c   1.000
_cell.angle_alpha   90.00
_cell.angle_beta   90.00
_cell.angle_gamma   90.00
#
_symmetry.space_group_name_H-M   'P 1'
#
loop_
_entity.id
_entity.type
_entity.pdbx_description
1 polymer ?
#
loop_
_entity_poly.entity_id
_entity_poly.type
_entity_poly.pdbx_seq_one_letter_code
_entity_poly.pdbx_strand_id
1 'polypeptide(L)'
;MKIERFDRVVIVVKDIEESMKFFSDVFGIKFDEVGGSDIMGVDAVYSEVGIELMSPRTDQGPIAQYLQKRGEGLYALAFKVSNLEEAMKEAESKGIRSLGVLDMGPMKEGMLHPKDTHGALIILTEYQARHPVTATVLIDELKKKLEEK
;
A
#
# COMPACT_ATOMS: atom_id res chain seq x y z
N MET A 1 6.73 -19.72 3.05
CA MET A 1 6.54 -18.26 3.26
C MET A 1 6.51 -17.95 4.74
N LYS A 2 7.25 -16.96 5.18
CA LYS A 2 7.22 -16.50 6.57
C LYS A 2 6.61 -15.10 6.61
N ILE A 3 5.42 -15.00 7.16
CA ILE A 3 4.80 -13.73 7.51
C ILE A 3 5.47 -13.23 8.80
N GLU A 4 6.05 -12.03 8.75
CA GLU A 4 6.63 -11.40 9.94
C GLU A 4 5.55 -10.80 10.82
N ARG A 5 4.56 -10.15 10.18
CA ARG A 5 3.42 -9.53 10.87
C ARG A 5 2.29 -9.21 9.90
N PHE A 6 1.10 -9.01 10.42
CA PHE A 6 0.10 -8.17 9.76
C PHE A 6 0.65 -6.75 9.70
N ASP A 7 0.65 -6.15 8.53
CA ASP A 7 1.26 -4.84 8.35
C ASP A 7 0.22 -3.73 8.38
N ARG A 8 -0.81 -3.84 7.55
CA ARG A 8 -1.85 -2.81 7.45
C ARG A 8 -3.09 -3.26 6.70
N VAL A 9 -4.15 -2.50 6.90
CA VAL A 9 -5.30 -2.45 6.00
C VAL A 9 -5.22 -1.19 5.16
N VAL A 10 -5.55 -1.30 3.87
CA VAL A 10 -5.61 -0.16 2.95
C VAL A 10 -7.06 0.23 2.71
N ILE A 11 -7.39 1.48 2.96
CA ILE A 11 -8.70 2.08 2.69
C ILE A 11 -8.52 3.11 1.58
N VAL A 12 -9.25 2.93 0.49
CA VAL A 12 -9.28 3.92 -0.60
C VAL A 12 -10.31 4.99 -0.27
N VAL A 13 -9.89 6.24 -0.34
CA VAL A 13 -10.70 7.42 -0.04
C VAL A 13 -10.61 8.45 -1.17
N LYS A 14 -11.60 9.35 -1.25
CA LYS A 14 -11.63 10.42 -2.25
C LYS A 14 -10.69 11.55 -1.87
N ASP A 15 -10.73 11.95 -0.60
CA ASP A 15 -9.96 13.05 -0.03
C ASP A 15 -9.20 12.55 1.19
N ILE A 16 -7.88 12.58 1.11
CA ILE A 16 -7.02 12.01 2.14
C ILE A 16 -7.03 12.85 3.43
N GLU A 17 -7.05 14.19 3.30
CA GLU A 17 -7.02 15.08 4.45
C GLU A 17 -8.35 15.08 5.21
N GLU A 18 -9.47 15.08 4.50
CA GLU A 18 -10.81 14.94 5.09
C GLU A 18 -10.92 13.60 5.84
N SER A 19 -10.43 12.53 5.23
CA SER A 19 -10.45 11.19 5.82
C SER A 19 -9.55 11.08 7.05
N MET A 20 -8.34 11.65 7.00
CA MET A 20 -7.45 11.74 8.16
C MET A 20 -8.14 12.47 9.32
N LYS A 21 -8.76 13.62 9.02
CA LYS A 21 -9.49 14.40 10.02
C LYS A 21 -10.62 13.58 10.63
N PHE A 22 -11.41 12.88 9.81
CA PHE A 22 -12.49 12.02 10.30
C PHE A 22 -11.97 10.95 11.27
N PHE A 23 -10.97 10.18 10.88
CA PHE A 23 -10.41 9.11 11.72
C PHE A 23 -9.75 9.65 12.99
N SER A 24 -9.15 10.84 12.90
CA SER A 24 -8.56 11.49 14.07
C SER A 24 -9.63 12.00 15.06
N ASP A 25 -10.65 12.67 14.55
CA ASP A 25 -11.71 13.28 15.38
C ASP A 25 -12.60 12.22 16.03
N VAL A 26 -12.94 11.15 15.29
CA VAL A 26 -13.89 10.12 15.76
C VAL A 26 -13.19 9.05 16.59
N PHE A 27 -12.01 8.61 16.18
CA PHE A 27 -11.33 7.45 16.77
C PHE A 27 -10.02 7.81 17.49
N GLY A 28 -9.58 9.05 17.44
CA GLY A 28 -8.32 9.47 18.04
C GLY A 28 -7.08 8.91 17.32
N ILE A 29 -7.22 8.45 16.08
CA ILE A 29 -6.13 7.86 15.32
C ILE A 29 -5.19 8.97 14.85
N LYS A 30 -3.90 8.78 15.10
CA LYS A 30 -2.85 9.68 14.64
C LYS A 30 -2.25 9.12 13.34
N PHE A 31 -2.12 10.01 12.37
CA PHE A 31 -1.47 9.71 11.10
C PHE A 31 -0.12 10.40 11.03
N ASP A 32 0.77 9.82 10.24
CA ASP A 32 2.03 10.43 9.86
C ASP A 32 1.82 11.53 8.80
N GLU A 33 2.90 12.04 8.23
CA GLU A 33 2.82 12.96 7.11
C GLU A 33 2.29 12.25 5.86
N VAL A 34 1.51 12.98 5.06
CA VAL A 34 1.06 12.47 3.77
C VAL A 34 2.26 12.31 2.86
N GLY A 35 2.47 11.09 2.43
CA GLY A 35 3.43 10.74 1.40
C GLY A 35 2.71 10.34 0.12
N GLY A 36 3.40 9.64 -0.74
CA GLY A 36 2.80 9.10 -1.94
C GLY A 36 3.80 8.45 -2.85
N SER A 37 3.31 7.95 -3.95
CA SER A 37 4.12 7.30 -4.95
C SER A 37 3.70 7.78 -6.34
N ASP A 38 4.61 8.42 -7.06
CA ASP A 38 4.38 8.78 -8.46
C ASP A 38 4.27 7.53 -9.35
N ILE A 39 4.97 6.46 -8.98
CA ILE A 39 4.87 5.17 -9.68
C ILE A 39 3.45 4.61 -9.58
N MET A 40 2.83 4.71 -8.40
CA MET A 40 1.46 4.24 -8.16
C MET A 40 0.41 5.30 -8.50
N GLY A 41 0.79 6.57 -8.68
CA GLY A 41 -0.12 7.68 -8.93
C GLY A 41 -1.07 7.97 -7.77
N VAL A 42 -0.58 7.83 -6.52
CA VAL A 42 -1.40 7.96 -5.31
C VAL A 42 -0.73 8.81 -4.25
N ASP A 43 -1.55 9.46 -3.45
CA ASP A 43 -1.19 9.93 -2.12
C ASP A 43 -1.57 8.88 -1.10
N ALA A 44 -0.73 8.72 -0.08
CA ALA A 44 -0.93 7.76 0.98
C ALA A 44 -0.52 8.33 2.32
N VAL A 45 -1.21 7.91 3.38
CA VAL A 45 -0.86 8.26 4.75
C VAL A 45 -1.07 7.05 5.66
N TYR A 46 -0.26 6.97 6.67
CA TYR A 46 -0.15 5.83 7.54
C TYR A 46 -0.47 6.18 8.99
N SER A 47 -0.99 5.20 9.72
CA SER A 47 -1.13 5.29 11.16
C SER A 47 -0.42 4.12 11.85
N GLU A 48 0.04 4.34 13.08
CA GLU A 48 0.66 3.27 13.89
C GLU A 48 -0.30 2.13 14.24
N VAL A 49 -1.61 2.35 14.12
CA VAL A 49 -2.63 1.30 14.33
C VAL A 49 -2.81 0.38 13.13
N GLY A 50 -2.05 0.60 12.04
CA GLY A 50 -2.08 -0.24 10.85
C GLY A 50 -3.20 0.11 9.86
N ILE A 51 -3.61 1.37 9.79
CA ILE A 51 -4.49 1.90 8.74
C ILE A 51 -3.66 2.73 7.77
N GLU A 52 -3.74 2.40 6.49
CA GLU A 52 -3.29 3.24 5.39
C GLU A 52 -4.50 3.82 4.67
N LEU A 53 -4.53 5.14 4.54
CA LEU A 53 -5.46 5.81 3.65
C LEU A 53 -4.76 6.10 2.34
N MET A 54 -5.44 5.85 1.23
CA MET A 54 -4.88 6.02 -0.11
C MET A 54 -5.88 6.74 -1.00
N SER A 55 -5.45 7.78 -1.68
CA SER A 55 -6.27 8.49 -2.66
C SER A 55 -5.54 8.61 -4.00
N PRO A 56 -6.25 8.51 -5.14
CA PRO A 56 -5.63 8.66 -6.45
C PRO A 56 -5.27 10.14 -6.71
N ARG A 57 -4.10 10.40 -7.32
CA ARG A 57 -3.69 11.74 -7.78
C ARG A 57 -4.36 12.15 -9.09
N THR A 58 -4.83 11.16 -9.85
CA THR A 58 -5.48 11.36 -11.15
C THR A 58 -6.71 10.45 -11.27
N ASP A 59 -7.47 10.61 -12.33
CA ASP A 59 -8.62 9.75 -12.66
C ASP A 59 -8.24 8.39 -13.30
N GLN A 60 -6.94 8.11 -13.40
CA GLN A 60 -6.38 6.91 -14.02
C GLN A 60 -5.66 6.03 -13.01
N GLY A 61 -5.49 4.75 -13.38
CA GLY A 61 -4.80 3.76 -12.57
C GLY A 61 -5.72 2.90 -11.70
N PRO A 62 -5.18 1.87 -11.04
CA PRO A 62 -5.97 0.86 -10.30
C PRO A 62 -6.80 1.45 -9.16
N ILE A 63 -6.25 2.41 -8.43
CA ILE A 63 -6.92 3.04 -7.27
C ILE A 63 -8.06 3.94 -7.74
N ALA A 64 -7.84 4.74 -8.79
CA ALA A 64 -8.90 5.55 -9.39
C ALA A 64 -10.04 4.67 -9.94
N GLN A 65 -9.70 3.59 -10.62
CA GLN A 65 -10.69 2.63 -11.14
C GLN A 65 -11.47 1.94 -10.02
N TYR A 66 -10.80 1.57 -8.93
CA TYR A 66 -11.49 1.01 -7.76
C TYR A 66 -12.50 2.00 -7.21
N LEU A 67 -12.07 3.24 -6.98
CA LEU A 67 -12.91 4.31 -6.44
C LEU A 67 -14.13 4.60 -7.33
N GLN A 68 -13.93 4.65 -8.66
CA GLN A 68 -15.00 4.86 -9.64
C GLN A 68 -16.03 3.72 -9.65
N LYS A 69 -15.57 2.47 -9.51
CA LYS A 69 -16.44 1.28 -9.60
C LYS A 69 -17.11 0.93 -8.28
N ARG A 70 -16.45 1.15 -7.15
CA ARG A 70 -16.87 0.65 -5.84
C ARG A 70 -17.09 1.75 -4.80
N GLY A 71 -16.63 2.98 -5.07
CA GLY A 71 -16.61 4.04 -4.07
C GLY A 71 -15.49 3.85 -3.04
N GLU A 72 -15.55 4.60 -1.95
CA GLU A 72 -14.61 4.50 -0.84
C GLU A 72 -14.79 3.18 -0.09
N GLY A 73 -13.70 2.62 0.43
CA GLY A 73 -13.78 1.42 1.24
C GLY A 73 -12.48 0.64 1.35
N LEU A 74 -12.60 -0.56 1.94
CA LEU A 74 -11.48 -1.48 2.11
C LEU A 74 -10.97 -1.97 0.76
N TYR A 75 -9.68 -1.77 0.53
CA TYR A 75 -9.03 -2.13 -0.72
C TYR A 75 -8.16 -3.38 -0.60
N ALA A 76 -7.31 -3.44 0.41
CA ALA A 76 -6.35 -4.54 0.56
C ALA A 76 -5.98 -4.81 2.02
N LEU A 77 -5.45 -6.01 2.25
CA LEU A 77 -4.73 -6.39 3.45
C LEU A 77 -3.25 -6.57 3.09
N ALA A 78 -2.35 -6.01 3.88
CA ALA A 78 -0.92 -6.16 3.68
C ALA A 78 -0.28 -6.98 4.80
N PHE A 79 0.61 -7.90 4.39
CA PHE A 79 1.45 -8.69 5.29
C PHE A 79 2.93 -8.41 5.01
N LYS A 80 3.69 -8.14 6.05
CA LYS A 80 5.14 -7.99 5.92
C LYS A 80 5.81 -9.35 5.83
N VAL A 81 6.71 -9.48 4.86
CA VAL A 81 7.54 -10.66 4.64
C VAL A 81 9.03 -10.26 4.67
N SER A 82 9.89 -11.22 5.01
CA SER A 82 11.33 -11.01 5.03
C SER A 82 11.97 -11.06 3.64
N ASN A 83 11.36 -11.79 2.70
CA ASN A 83 11.81 -11.94 1.32
C ASN A 83 10.61 -12.06 0.40
N LEU A 84 10.37 -10.99 -0.36
CA LEU A 84 9.20 -10.92 -1.24
C LEU A 84 9.31 -11.90 -2.42
N GLU A 85 10.49 -12.04 -3.01
CA GLU A 85 10.68 -12.93 -4.15
C GLU A 85 10.35 -14.39 -3.80
N GLU A 86 10.87 -14.87 -2.66
CA GLU A 86 10.58 -16.21 -2.17
C GLU A 86 9.09 -16.36 -1.82
N ALA A 87 8.49 -15.35 -1.19
CA ALA A 87 7.08 -15.37 -0.83
C ALA A 87 6.16 -15.43 -2.03
N MET A 88 6.45 -14.68 -3.09
CA MET A 88 5.70 -14.69 -4.34
C MET A 88 5.84 -16.04 -5.07
N LYS A 89 7.05 -16.58 -5.17
CA LYS A 89 7.28 -17.92 -5.75
C LYS A 89 6.53 -19.01 -5.00
N GLU A 90 6.51 -18.95 -3.67
CA GLU A 90 5.77 -19.90 -2.85
C GLU A 90 4.27 -19.80 -3.07
N ALA A 91 3.71 -18.58 -3.13
CA ALA A 91 2.29 -18.36 -3.43
C ALA A 91 1.92 -18.95 -4.80
N GLU A 92 2.71 -18.67 -5.84
CA GLU A 92 2.50 -19.19 -7.19
C GLU A 92 2.59 -20.71 -7.24
N SER A 93 3.53 -21.33 -6.51
CA SER A 93 3.66 -22.79 -6.41
C SER A 93 2.42 -23.47 -5.80
N LYS A 94 1.64 -22.73 -5.02
CA LYS A 94 0.38 -23.16 -4.43
C LYS A 94 -0.85 -22.77 -5.26
N GLY A 95 -0.64 -22.29 -6.49
CA GLY A 95 -1.70 -21.95 -7.44
C GLY A 95 -2.34 -20.57 -7.21
N ILE A 96 -1.74 -19.70 -6.40
CA ILE A 96 -2.22 -18.34 -6.17
C ILE A 96 -1.61 -17.41 -7.23
N ARG A 97 -2.47 -16.77 -8.01
CA ARG A 97 -2.04 -15.88 -9.09
C ARG A 97 -1.48 -14.56 -8.56
N SER A 98 -0.36 -14.16 -9.13
CA SER A 98 0.19 -12.83 -8.96
C SER A 98 -0.53 -11.82 -9.86
N LEU A 99 -0.79 -10.63 -9.33
CA LEU A 99 -1.20 -9.45 -10.11
C LEU A 99 -0.01 -8.56 -10.49
N GLY A 100 1.18 -8.92 -10.04
CA GLY A 100 2.42 -8.21 -10.30
C GLY A 100 3.18 -7.85 -9.04
N VAL A 101 4.38 -7.35 -9.26
CA VAL A 101 5.29 -6.85 -8.23
C VAL A 101 5.67 -5.41 -8.55
N LEU A 102 5.60 -4.55 -7.56
CA LEU A 102 6.10 -3.18 -7.61
C LEU A 102 7.41 -3.12 -6.83
N ASP A 103 8.48 -2.73 -7.50
CA ASP A 103 9.76 -2.42 -6.86
C ASP A 103 9.92 -0.89 -6.80
N MET A 104 9.82 -0.36 -5.60
CA MET A 104 9.94 1.06 -5.33
C MET A 104 11.29 1.40 -4.66
N GLY A 105 12.27 0.50 -4.79
CA GLY A 105 13.58 0.63 -4.14
C GLY A 105 13.56 0.20 -2.68
N PRO A 106 13.40 1.13 -1.72
CA PRO A 106 13.35 0.78 -0.30
C PRO A 106 12.19 -0.10 0.11
N MET A 107 11.12 -0.13 -0.68
CA MET A 107 9.95 -0.96 -0.46
C MET A 107 9.57 -1.70 -1.74
N LYS A 108 9.22 -2.97 -1.60
CA LYS A 108 8.71 -3.83 -2.66
C LYS A 108 7.38 -4.42 -2.25
N GLU A 109 6.47 -4.51 -3.19
CA GLU A 109 5.14 -5.08 -2.95
C GLU A 109 4.75 -6.07 -4.05
N GLY A 110 4.25 -7.21 -3.63
CA GLY A 110 3.65 -8.20 -4.51
C GLY A 110 2.16 -8.34 -4.22
N MET A 111 1.34 -8.34 -5.25
CA MET A 111 -0.11 -8.41 -5.11
C MET A 111 -0.62 -9.79 -5.53
N LEU A 112 -1.45 -10.40 -4.70
CA LEU A 112 -2.08 -11.69 -4.94
C LEU A 112 -3.55 -11.51 -5.31
N HIS A 113 -3.99 -12.29 -6.30
CA HIS A 113 -5.31 -12.13 -6.91
C HIS A 113 -6.45 -12.48 -5.93
N PRO A 114 -7.43 -11.58 -5.71
CA PRO A 114 -8.48 -11.76 -4.70
C PRO A 114 -9.35 -13.01 -4.93
N LYS A 115 -9.51 -13.49 -6.15
CA LYS A 115 -10.24 -14.76 -6.39
C LYS A 115 -9.58 -15.99 -5.79
N ASP A 116 -8.27 -15.93 -5.54
CA ASP A 116 -7.50 -17.05 -4.96
C ASP A 116 -7.30 -16.86 -3.45
N THR A 117 -7.68 -15.73 -2.90
CA THR A 117 -7.50 -15.30 -1.51
C THR A 117 -8.83 -14.91 -0.84
N HIS A 118 -9.89 -15.66 -1.15
CA HIS A 118 -11.23 -15.50 -0.57
C HIS A 118 -11.85 -14.10 -0.73
N GLY A 119 -11.54 -13.42 -1.83
CA GLY A 119 -12.09 -12.12 -2.16
C GLY A 119 -11.31 -10.90 -1.64
N ALA A 120 -10.27 -11.11 -0.85
CA ALA A 120 -9.41 -10.04 -0.36
C ALA A 120 -8.19 -9.84 -1.28
N LEU A 121 -7.91 -8.63 -1.71
CA LEU A 121 -6.62 -8.31 -2.31
C LEU A 121 -5.56 -8.41 -1.22
N ILE A 122 -4.58 -9.28 -1.40
CA ILE A 122 -3.47 -9.45 -0.47
C ILE A 122 -2.23 -8.78 -1.04
N ILE A 123 -1.59 -7.95 -0.26
CA ILE A 123 -0.29 -7.35 -0.54
C ILE A 123 0.74 -8.02 0.35
N LEU A 124 1.80 -8.57 -0.25
CA LEU A 124 3.01 -8.97 0.46
C LEU A 124 4.01 -7.84 0.33
N THR A 125 4.52 -7.32 1.43
CA THR A 125 5.41 -6.16 1.44
C THR A 125 6.74 -6.48 2.11
N GLU A 126 7.83 -6.01 1.48
CA GLU A 126 9.19 -6.11 2.00
C GLU A 126 9.80 -4.71 2.09
N TYR A 127 10.30 -4.33 3.27
CA TYR A 127 10.98 -3.07 3.51
C TYR A 127 11.81 -3.14 4.79
N GLN A 128 12.85 -2.30 4.88
CA GLN A 128 13.75 -2.25 6.04
C GLN A 128 13.40 -1.15 7.04
N ALA A 129 12.60 -0.16 6.62
CA ALA A 129 12.16 0.93 7.48
C ALA A 129 11.27 0.41 8.63
N ARG A 130 11.10 1.23 9.66
CA ARG A 130 10.26 0.90 10.81
C ARG A 130 8.81 0.63 10.40
N HIS A 131 8.30 1.38 9.45
CA HIS A 131 7.01 1.15 8.82
C HIS A 131 6.96 1.74 7.39
N PRO A 132 5.93 1.38 6.58
CA PRO A 132 5.90 1.64 5.14
C PRO A 132 5.93 3.11 4.73
N VAL A 133 5.33 4.01 5.51
CA VAL A 133 5.32 5.45 5.18
C VAL A 133 6.73 6.01 5.11
N THR A 134 7.59 5.62 6.05
CA THR A 134 9.00 6.04 6.02
C THR A 134 9.68 5.56 4.74
N ALA A 135 9.39 4.35 4.28
CA ALA A 135 9.92 3.85 3.02
C ALA A 135 9.38 4.66 1.82
N THR A 136 8.09 4.98 1.79
CA THR A 136 7.48 5.76 0.71
C THR A 136 8.05 7.17 0.63
N VAL A 137 8.21 7.86 1.75
CA VAL A 137 8.84 9.19 1.82
C VAL A 137 10.27 9.15 1.30
N LEU A 138 11.04 8.14 1.69
CA LEU A 138 12.41 7.95 1.20
C LEU A 138 12.47 7.71 -0.31
N ILE A 139 11.49 7.02 -0.89
CA ILE A 139 11.41 6.82 -2.34
C ILE A 139 11.21 8.15 -3.06
N ASP A 140 10.28 8.96 -2.61
CA ASP A 140 9.99 10.26 -3.21
C ASP A 140 11.18 11.23 -3.10
N GLU A 141 11.89 11.22 -1.97
CA GLU A 141 13.14 11.98 -1.79
C GLU A 141 14.26 11.51 -2.72
N LEU A 142 14.42 10.19 -2.88
CA LEU A 142 15.43 9.63 -3.78
C LEU A 142 15.15 9.99 -5.23
N LYS A 143 13.89 9.97 -5.65
CA LYS A 143 13.49 10.38 -7.00
C LYS A 143 13.79 11.85 -7.26
N LYS A 144 13.41 12.75 -6.34
CA LYS A 144 13.73 14.19 -6.46
C LYS A 144 15.24 14.41 -6.66
N LYS A 145 16.07 13.71 -5.90
CA LYS A 145 17.55 13.78 -6.03
C LYS A 145 18.08 13.24 -7.36
N LEU A 146 17.37 12.32 -8.02
CA LEU A 146 17.76 11.79 -9.33
C LEU A 146 17.35 12.72 -10.47
N GLU A 147 16.24 13.43 -10.32
CA GLU A 147 15.74 14.41 -11.29
C GLU A 147 16.52 15.73 -11.26
N GLU A 148 17.15 16.06 -10.12
CA GLU A 148 18.00 17.26 -9.94
C GLU A 148 19.43 17.08 -10.47
N LYS A 149 19.83 15.90 -10.92
CA LYS A 149 21.14 15.59 -11.53
C LYS A 149 21.07 15.53 -13.04
#